data_1f3592bb49c3fd34a28edf4a4be3c696
#
_entry.id   1f3592bb49c3fd34a28edf4a4be3c696
#
_cell.length_a   1.000
_cell.length_b   1.000
_cell.length_c   1.000
_cell.angle_alpha   90.00
_cell.angle_beta   90.00
_cell.angle_gamma   90.00
#
_symmetry.space_group_name_H-M   'P 1'
#
loop_
_entity.id
_entity.type
_entity.pdbx_description
1 polymer ?
#
loop_
_entity_poly.entity_id
_entity_poly.type
_entity_poly.pdbx_seq_one_letter_code
_entity_poly.pdbx_strand_id
1 'polypeptide(L)'
;MKRRMVWFGIFLAGALMTGVGGGIAFGEYASLKYLGTENVGQEHMVTETLKTSRDPEMPFSVWINDWDRREVEFVTDSTLTDDVLIFEIEYNEQAVTPLLDRRREQVFEESGWEEEEPRMQEEFVLWSTVDGDFATLWNCKDEILEDLRQGAFHSYRIGYWGHVTVRMSEQAASMMEE
;
A
#
# COMPACT_ATOMS: atom_id res chain seq x y z
N MET A 1 -20.11 53.20 12.67
CA MET A 1 -20.49 52.22 13.69
C MET A 1 -21.43 51.13 13.18
N LYS A 2 -22.54 51.41 12.51
CA LYS A 2 -23.55 50.43 12.08
C LYS A 2 -23.00 49.28 11.19
N ARG A 3 -22.08 49.57 10.27
CA ARG A 3 -21.54 48.57 9.34
C ARG A 3 -20.69 47.49 10.03
N ARG A 4 -19.93 47.84 11.06
CA ARG A 4 -19.13 46.88 11.85
C ARG A 4 -19.98 45.92 12.69
N MET A 5 -21.10 46.43 13.23
CA MET A 5 -22.06 45.62 13.99
C MET A 5 -22.74 44.57 13.11
N VAL A 6 -23.06 44.88 11.85
CA VAL A 6 -23.66 43.95 10.91
C VAL A 6 -22.68 42.79 10.58
N TRP A 7 -21.42 43.12 10.30
CA TRP A 7 -20.40 42.07 10.02
C TRP A 7 -20.14 41.21 11.23
N PHE A 8 -20.11 41.77 12.43
CA PHE A 8 -19.95 40.99 13.66
C PHE A 8 -21.15 40.07 13.90
N GLY A 9 -22.36 40.52 13.62
CA GLY A 9 -23.58 39.70 13.69
C GLY A 9 -23.57 38.54 12.70
N ILE A 10 -23.13 38.76 11.45
CA ILE A 10 -22.99 37.70 10.44
C ILE A 10 -21.94 36.67 10.85
N PHE A 11 -20.78 37.13 11.35
CA PHE A 11 -19.73 36.23 11.82
C PHE A 11 -20.18 35.38 13.01
N LEU A 12 -20.87 36.01 13.99
CA LEU A 12 -21.39 35.28 15.16
C LEU A 12 -22.46 34.26 14.77
N ALA A 13 -23.36 34.60 13.86
CA ALA A 13 -24.37 33.68 13.34
C ALA A 13 -23.71 32.49 12.58
N GLY A 14 -22.71 32.78 11.78
CA GLY A 14 -21.93 31.72 11.09
C GLY A 14 -21.22 30.79 12.07
N ALA A 15 -20.57 31.34 13.08
CA ALA A 15 -19.90 30.54 14.11
C ALA A 15 -20.86 29.65 14.92
N LEU A 16 -22.05 30.23 15.27
CA LEU A 16 -23.10 29.48 15.94
C LEU A 16 -23.67 28.36 15.08
N MET A 17 -23.94 28.60 13.80
CA MET A 17 -24.40 27.56 12.88
C MET A 17 -23.37 26.46 12.70
N THR A 18 -22.08 26.79 12.58
CA THR A 18 -21.00 25.79 12.49
C THR A 18 -20.87 24.99 13.79
N GLY A 19 -20.95 25.68 14.94
CA GLY A 19 -20.86 25.00 16.24
C GLY A 19 -22.05 24.07 16.52
N VAL A 20 -23.26 24.49 16.22
CA VAL A 20 -24.47 23.68 16.40
C VAL A 20 -24.50 22.54 15.38
N GLY A 21 -24.22 22.83 14.11
CA GLY A 21 -24.16 21.81 13.05
C GLY A 21 -23.09 20.77 13.32
N GLY A 22 -21.90 21.20 13.75
CA GLY A 22 -20.81 20.29 14.14
C GLY A 22 -21.16 19.45 15.38
N GLY A 23 -21.84 20.04 16.37
CA GLY A 23 -22.29 19.32 17.56
C GLY A 23 -23.35 18.26 17.27
N ILE A 24 -24.30 18.57 16.38
CA ILE A 24 -25.33 17.61 15.94
C ILE A 24 -24.66 16.47 15.15
N ALA A 25 -23.82 16.80 14.17
CA ALA A 25 -23.12 15.80 13.36
C ALA A 25 -22.23 14.89 14.23
N PHE A 26 -21.53 15.46 15.23
CA PHE A 26 -20.74 14.67 16.18
C PHE A 26 -21.63 13.76 17.05
N GLY A 27 -22.77 14.27 17.51
CA GLY A 27 -23.74 13.50 18.30
C GLY A 27 -24.34 12.34 17.51
N GLU A 28 -24.69 12.58 16.26
CA GLU A 28 -25.16 11.53 15.34
C GLU A 28 -24.08 10.50 15.08
N TYR A 29 -22.85 10.93 14.75
CA TYR A 29 -21.71 10.04 14.55
C TYR A 29 -21.43 9.19 15.80
N ALA A 30 -21.45 9.80 17.00
CA ALA A 30 -21.23 9.08 18.25
C ALA A 30 -22.32 8.07 18.58
N SER A 31 -23.49 8.17 17.96
CA SER A 31 -24.62 7.26 18.11
C SER A 31 -24.62 6.08 17.12
N LEU A 32 -23.75 6.15 16.07
CA LEU A 32 -23.68 5.09 15.07
C LEU A 32 -23.17 3.78 15.70
N LYS A 33 -23.79 2.68 15.32
CA LYS A 33 -23.36 1.35 15.73
C LYS A 33 -22.19 0.90 14.84
N TYR A 34 -21.05 0.61 15.46
CA TYR A 34 -19.94 -0.02 14.76
C TYR A 34 -20.24 -1.49 14.47
N LEU A 35 -20.17 -1.90 13.21
CA LEU A 35 -20.48 -3.24 12.73
C LEU A 35 -19.25 -4.13 12.57
N GLY A 36 -18.06 -3.55 12.50
CA GLY A 36 -16.81 -4.29 12.35
C GLY A 36 -15.91 -3.70 11.27
N THR A 37 -14.91 -4.48 10.88
CA THR A 37 -13.98 -4.13 9.78
C THR A 37 -14.25 -5.04 8.60
N GLU A 38 -14.44 -4.46 7.43
CA GLU A 38 -14.57 -5.16 6.16
C GLU A 38 -13.29 -5.01 5.33
N ASN A 39 -12.91 -6.09 4.64
CA ASN A 39 -11.81 -6.05 3.67
C ASN A 39 -12.41 -5.76 2.29
N VAL A 40 -11.89 -4.73 1.64
CA VAL A 40 -12.35 -4.28 0.31
C VAL A 40 -11.19 -4.32 -0.69
N GLY A 41 -11.51 -4.32 -1.97
CA GLY A 41 -10.53 -4.31 -3.06
C GLY A 41 -10.11 -5.71 -3.53
N GLN A 42 -10.64 -6.77 -2.93
CA GLN A 42 -10.34 -8.15 -3.36
C GLN A 42 -10.88 -8.46 -4.77
N GLU A 43 -11.94 -7.79 -5.18
CA GLU A 43 -12.55 -7.91 -6.51
C GLU A 43 -11.74 -7.23 -7.63
N HIS A 44 -10.75 -6.44 -7.25
CA HIS A 44 -9.87 -5.72 -8.19
C HIS A 44 -8.44 -6.27 -8.21
N MET A 45 -8.24 -7.48 -7.69
CA MET A 45 -6.93 -8.12 -7.72
C MET A 45 -6.58 -8.57 -9.13
N VAL A 46 -5.40 -8.22 -9.58
CA VAL A 46 -4.81 -8.62 -10.85
C VAL A 46 -3.44 -9.24 -10.61
N THR A 47 -3.00 -10.10 -11.52
CA THR A 47 -1.67 -10.68 -11.46
C THR A 47 -0.79 -10.08 -12.55
N GLU A 48 0.36 -9.54 -12.18
CA GLU A 48 1.38 -9.02 -13.08
C GLU A 48 2.64 -9.83 -12.97
N THR A 49 3.33 -9.99 -14.11
CA THR A 49 4.61 -10.68 -14.19
C THR A 49 5.70 -9.67 -14.51
N LEU A 50 6.60 -9.45 -13.57
CA LEU A 50 7.79 -8.61 -13.76
C LEU A 50 9.01 -9.49 -13.96
N LYS A 51 9.79 -9.19 -14.99
CA LYS A 51 11.04 -9.88 -15.27
C LYS A 51 12.20 -8.92 -15.07
N THR A 52 13.18 -9.33 -14.28
CA THR A 52 14.42 -8.59 -14.09
C THR A 52 15.64 -9.42 -14.45
N SER A 53 16.74 -8.75 -14.81
CA SER A 53 18.02 -9.42 -15.06
C SER A 53 18.99 -9.08 -13.95
N ARG A 54 19.72 -10.06 -13.46
CA ARG A 54 20.75 -9.94 -12.42
C ARG A 54 22.12 -10.30 -12.97
N ASP A 55 23.18 -9.96 -12.24
CA ASP A 55 24.51 -10.50 -12.50
C ASP A 55 24.58 -11.93 -11.95
N PRO A 56 24.82 -12.97 -12.79
CA PRO A 56 24.83 -14.35 -12.35
C PRO A 56 25.99 -14.70 -11.41
N GLU A 57 27.03 -13.87 -11.34
CA GLU A 57 28.21 -14.07 -10.48
C GLU A 57 28.08 -13.35 -9.12
N MET A 58 27.07 -12.45 -8.96
CA MET A 58 26.91 -11.67 -7.73
C MET A 58 25.82 -12.24 -6.84
N PRO A 59 26.04 -12.29 -5.51
CA PRO A 59 25.00 -12.53 -4.53
C PRO A 59 23.92 -11.45 -4.61
N PHE A 60 22.70 -11.78 -4.26
CA PHE A 60 21.58 -10.84 -4.25
C PHE A 60 20.62 -11.18 -3.12
N SER A 61 19.83 -10.18 -2.73
CA SER A 61 18.71 -10.35 -1.82
C SER A 61 17.45 -9.80 -2.45
N VAL A 62 16.31 -10.41 -2.12
CA VAL A 62 14.99 -9.95 -2.54
C VAL A 62 14.31 -9.32 -1.34
N TRP A 63 13.97 -8.05 -1.47
CA TRP A 63 13.26 -7.30 -0.44
C TRP A 63 11.86 -6.95 -0.94
N ILE A 64 10.88 -7.38 -0.19
CA ILE A 64 9.50 -6.98 -0.41
C ILE A 64 9.15 -5.97 0.67
N ASN A 65 8.92 -4.74 0.26
CA ASN A 65 8.62 -3.66 1.16
C ASN A 65 7.15 -3.74 1.62
N ASP A 66 6.85 -4.84 2.31
CA ASP A 66 5.62 -5.00 3.06
C ASP A 66 5.90 -5.74 4.38
N TRP A 67 5.00 -5.52 5.33
CA TRP A 67 5.12 -6.01 6.71
C TRP A 67 4.82 -7.51 6.85
N ASP A 68 4.23 -8.15 5.85
CA ASP A 68 3.83 -9.56 5.93
C ASP A 68 4.59 -10.45 4.94
N ARG A 69 5.83 -10.80 5.28
CA ARG A 69 6.68 -11.69 4.49
C ARG A 69 6.14 -13.13 4.34
N ARG A 70 5.02 -13.46 5.00
CA ARG A 70 4.50 -14.83 5.03
C ARG A 70 3.85 -15.29 3.74
N GLU A 71 3.56 -14.36 2.83
CA GLU A 71 2.86 -14.64 1.57
C GLU A 71 3.79 -14.63 0.34
N VAL A 72 5.12 -14.59 0.56
CA VAL A 72 6.11 -14.67 -0.52
C VAL A 72 6.57 -16.10 -0.70
N GLU A 73 6.37 -16.64 -1.88
CA GLU A 73 6.85 -17.96 -2.27
C GLU A 73 8.07 -17.85 -3.18
N PHE A 74 9.16 -18.53 -2.81
CA PHE A 74 10.35 -18.67 -3.65
C PHE A 74 10.34 -20.02 -4.34
N VAL A 75 10.37 -20.01 -5.69
CA VAL A 75 10.27 -21.22 -6.51
C VAL A 75 11.48 -21.35 -7.42
N THR A 76 12.13 -22.52 -7.38
CA THR A 76 13.19 -22.85 -8.35
C THR A 76 12.57 -23.33 -9.65
N ASP A 77 13.07 -22.80 -10.77
CA ASP A 77 12.63 -23.13 -12.11
C ASP A 77 13.85 -23.46 -13.00
N SER A 78 14.02 -24.74 -13.32
CA SER A 78 15.15 -25.23 -14.13
C SER A 78 15.13 -24.73 -15.59
N THR A 79 14.07 -24.06 -16.01
CA THR A 79 13.97 -23.48 -17.36
C THR A 79 14.52 -22.05 -17.42
N LEU A 80 14.75 -21.42 -16.27
CA LEU A 80 15.30 -20.09 -16.19
C LEU A 80 16.82 -20.10 -16.23
N THR A 81 17.39 -19.08 -16.85
CA THR A 81 18.83 -18.80 -16.80
C THR A 81 19.20 -18.11 -15.49
N ASP A 82 20.47 -18.21 -15.09
CA ASP A 82 20.95 -17.74 -13.79
C ASP A 82 20.93 -16.21 -13.64
N ASP A 83 20.80 -15.51 -14.74
CA ASP A 83 20.73 -14.04 -14.83
C ASP A 83 19.30 -13.48 -14.77
N VAL A 84 18.29 -14.33 -14.55
CA VAL A 84 16.87 -13.95 -14.63
C VAL A 84 16.13 -14.26 -13.35
N LEU A 85 15.36 -13.26 -12.87
CA LEU A 85 14.34 -13.41 -11.85
C LEU A 85 12.97 -13.04 -12.44
N ILE A 86 11.95 -13.79 -12.07
CA ILE A 86 10.56 -13.53 -12.44
C ILE A 86 9.75 -13.35 -11.18
N PHE A 87 9.06 -12.21 -11.06
CA PHE A 87 8.12 -11.89 -10.00
C PHE A 87 6.71 -12.00 -10.55
N GLU A 88 5.91 -12.90 -10.00
CA GLU A 88 4.48 -13.00 -10.24
C GLU A 88 3.77 -12.38 -9.04
N ILE A 89 3.08 -11.27 -9.25
CA ILE A 89 2.58 -10.41 -8.17
C ILE A 89 1.10 -10.23 -8.33
N GLU A 90 0.34 -10.56 -7.31
CA GLU A 90 -1.07 -10.27 -7.21
C GLU A 90 -1.27 -8.98 -6.39
N TYR A 91 -1.93 -7.98 -6.99
CA TYR A 91 -2.17 -6.69 -6.35
C TYR A 91 -3.48 -6.05 -6.79
N ASN A 92 -3.97 -5.11 -5.97
CA ASN A 92 -5.16 -4.32 -6.30
C ASN A 92 -4.80 -3.23 -7.32
N GLU A 93 -5.25 -3.40 -8.57
CA GLU A 93 -4.93 -2.49 -9.69
C GLU A 93 -5.44 -1.05 -9.49
N GLN A 94 -6.44 -0.84 -8.64
CA GLN A 94 -6.98 0.49 -8.38
C GLN A 94 -6.19 1.25 -7.31
N ALA A 95 -5.66 0.54 -6.32
CA ALA A 95 -5.04 1.14 -5.16
C ALA A 95 -3.52 1.21 -5.25
N VAL A 96 -2.87 0.30 -5.99
CA VAL A 96 -1.41 0.18 -6.01
C VAL A 96 -0.83 0.03 -7.40
N THR A 97 0.41 0.50 -7.51
CA THR A 97 1.30 0.19 -8.63
C THR A 97 2.54 -0.52 -8.08
N PRO A 98 2.86 -1.73 -8.54
CA PRO A 98 4.08 -2.41 -8.17
C PRO A 98 5.28 -1.83 -8.93
N LEU A 99 6.39 -1.66 -8.21
CA LEU A 99 7.66 -1.23 -8.77
C LEU A 99 8.77 -2.17 -8.31
N LEU A 100 9.64 -2.57 -9.22
CA LEU A 100 10.89 -3.25 -8.92
C LEU A 100 12.02 -2.22 -8.98
N ASP A 101 12.60 -1.90 -7.83
CA ASP A 101 13.70 -0.94 -7.72
C ASP A 101 15.01 -1.70 -7.42
N ARG A 102 16.04 -1.42 -8.20
CA ARG A 102 17.38 -1.96 -8.01
C ARG A 102 18.24 -0.95 -7.30
N ARG A 103 18.56 -1.22 -6.05
CA ARG A 103 19.54 -0.42 -5.32
C ARG A 103 20.86 -1.15 -5.29
N ARG A 104 21.90 -0.51 -5.80
CA ARG A 104 23.27 -0.88 -5.47
C ARG A 104 23.60 -0.19 -4.18
N GLU A 105 23.81 -0.94 -3.11
CA GLU A 105 24.44 -0.36 -1.93
C GLU A 105 25.85 0.08 -2.29
N GLN A 106 26.04 1.38 -2.42
CA GLN A 106 27.36 1.96 -2.29
C GLN A 106 27.62 2.02 -0.79
N VAL A 107 28.45 1.11 -0.29
CA VAL A 107 29.02 1.23 1.05
C VAL A 107 29.82 2.53 1.06
N PHE A 108 29.31 3.51 1.80
CA PHE A 108 30.03 4.75 1.98
C PHE A 108 31.31 4.48 2.80
N GLU A 109 32.47 4.80 2.24
CA GLU A 109 33.82 4.64 2.79
C GLU A 109 34.08 5.38 4.10
N GLU A 110 33.12 6.04 4.74
CA GLU A 110 33.34 6.86 5.93
C GLU A 110 33.40 6.10 7.26
N SER A 111 33.16 4.80 7.29
CA SER A 111 33.09 4.06 8.56
C SER A 111 34.25 3.14 8.89
N GLY A 112 35.26 3.00 8.04
CA GLY A 112 36.44 2.15 8.33
C GLY A 112 36.13 0.66 8.49
N TRP A 113 35.00 0.22 7.97
CA TRP A 113 34.62 -1.19 7.85
C TRP A 113 35.24 -1.76 6.59
N GLU A 114 35.68 -3.00 6.66
CA GLU A 114 36.24 -3.73 5.51
C GLU A 114 35.25 -3.65 4.34
N GLU A 115 35.76 -3.38 3.14
CA GLU A 115 34.98 -3.33 1.90
C GLU A 115 34.15 -4.61 1.74
N GLU A 116 32.89 -4.59 2.13
CA GLU A 116 31.95 -5.61 1.69
C GLU A 116 31.69 -5.36 0.21
N GLU A 117 31.82 -6.41 -0.61
CA GLU A 117 31.53 -6.32 -2.04
C GLU A 117 30.10 -5.78 -2.23
N PRO A 118 29.90 -4.86 -3.19
CA PRO A 118 28.57 -4.28 -3.42
C PRO A 118 27.58 -5.38 -3.83
N ARG A 119 26.60 -5.62 -2.99
CA ARG A 119 25.55 -6.60 -3.24
C ARG A 119 24.45 -5.96 -4.07
N MET A 120 23.88 -6.70 -5.00
CA MET A 120 22.72 -6.26 -5.74
C MET A 120 21.46 -6.61 -4.93
N GLN A 121 20.64 -5.61 -4.64
CA GLN A 121 19.33 -5.80 -4.01
C GLN A 121 18.23 -5.61 -5.06
N GLU A 122 17.31 -6.57 -5.11
CA GLU A 122 16.07 -6.42 -5.86
C GLU A 122 14.98 -6.06 -4.84
N GLU A 123 14.59 -4.79 -4.82
CA GLU A 123 13.55 -4.29 -3.93
C GLU A 123 12.23 -4.20 -4.68
N PHE A 124 11.23 -4.86 -4.12
CA PHE A 124 9.86 -4.77 -4.59
C PHE A 124 9.08 -3.81 -3.71
N VAL A 125 8.51 -2.78 -4.31
CA VAL A 125 7.78 -1.72 -3.60
C VAL A 125 6.36 -1.61 -4.14
N LEU A 126 5.39 -1.66 -3.24
CA LEU A 126 4.00 -1.34 -3.51
C LEU A 126 3.76 0.14 -3.20
N TRP A 127 3.27 0.87 -4.19
CA TRP A 127 2.91 2.27 -4.03
C TRP A 127 1.40 2.43 -4.04
N SER A 128 0.82 2.71 -2.88
CA SER A 128 -0.56 3.16 -2.80
C SER A 128 -0.63 4.67 -2.92
N THR A 129 -1.71 5.16 -3.53
CA THR A 129 -2.00 6.58 -3.63
C THR A 129 -3.31 6.90 -2.93
N VAL A 130 -3.44 8.13 -2.44
CA VAL A 130 -4.69 8.60 -1.83
C VAL A 130 -5.86 8.50 -2.82
N ASP A 131 -5.58 8.75 -4.11
CA ASP A 131 -6.59 8.64 -5.17
C ASP A 131 -6.99 7.18 -5.39
N GLY A 132 -6.04 6.23 -5.33
CA GLY A 132 -6.28 4.79 -5.42
C GLY A 132 -7.09 4.25 -4.24
N ASP A 133 -6.76 4.69 -3.03
CA ASP A 133 -7.53 4.38 -1.82
C ASP A 133 -8.97 4.89 -1.95
N PHE A 134 -9.12 6.13 -2.40
CA PHE A 134 -10.44 6.73 -2.63
C PHE A 134 -11.23 5.99 -3.70
N ALA A 135 -10.61 5.59 -4.82
CA ALA A 135 -11.27 4.84 -5.88
C ALA A 135 -11.78 3.48 -5.36
N THR A 136 -10.98 2.76 -4.59
CA THR A 136 -11.37 1.49 -3.98
C THR A 136 -12.55 1.67 -3.01
N LEU A 137 -12.51 2.67 -2.15
CA LEU A 137 -13.59 2.95 -1.19
C LEU A 137 -14.86 3.47 -1.89
N TRP A 138 -14.71 4.18 -3.00
CA TRP A 138 -15.85 4.69 -3.78
C TRP A 138 -16.74 3.58 -4.32
N ASN A 139 -16.17 2.41 -4.61
CA ASN A 139 -16.94 1.26 -5.06
C ASN A 139 -17.91 0.75 -3.97
N CYS A 140 -17.56 0.93 -2.71
CA CYS A 140 -18.40 0.57 -1.54
C CYS A 140 -19.39 1.67 -1.12
N LYS A 141 -19.52 2.76 -1.91
CA LYS A 141 -20.32 3.94 -1.52
C LYS A 141 -21.78 3.64 -1.20
N ASP A 142 -22.39 2.72 -1.95
CA ASP A 142 -23.82 2.42 -1.80
C ASP A 142 -24.05 1.62 -0.50
N GLU A 143 -23.14 0.73 -0.13
CA GLU A 143 -23.12 0.00 1.13
C GLU A 143 -22.88 0.93 2.31
N ILE A 144 -21.87 1.82 2.18
CA ILE A 144 -21.58 2.86 3.18
C ILE A 144 -22.82 3.73 3.43
N LEU A 145 -23.49 4.16 2.38
CA LEU A 145 -24.68 4.99 2.51
C LEU A 145 -25.86 4.23 3.14
N GLU A 146 -26.00 2.94 2.85
CA GLU A 146 -27.06 2.12 3.45
C GLU A 146 -26.80 1.89 4.93
N ASP A 147 -25.58 1.59 5.33
CA ASP A 147 -25.20 1.46 6.74
C ASP A 147 -25.50 2.73 7.52
N LEU A 148 -25.09 3.89 6.97
CA LEU A 148 -25.35 5.19 7.61
C LEU A 148 -26.85 5.47 7.75
N ARG A 149 -27.70 5.08 6.77
CA ARG A 149 -29.15 5.19 6.87
C ARG A 149 -29.73 4.33 7.98
N GLN A 150 -29.09 3.19 8.27
CA GLN A 150 -29.47 2.28 9.35
C GLN A 150 -28.87 2.68 10.71
N GLY A 151 -28.14 3.80 10.77
CA GLY A 151 -27.48 4.25 11.97
C GLY A 151 -26.26 3.40 12.38
N ALA A 152 -25.57 2.84 11.39
CA ALA A 152 -24.42 1.99 11.59
C ALA A 152 -23.26 2.38 10.66
N PHE A 153 -22.07 1.80 10.90
CA PHE A 153 -20.92 1.96 10.01
C PHE A 153 -19.95 0.80 10.16
N HIS A 154 -19.21 0.52 9.07
CA HIS A 154 -18.02 -0.32 9.05
C HIS A 154 -16.75 0.51 8.99
N SER A 155 -15.64 -0.01 9.52
CA SER A 155 -14.32 0.41 9.07
C SER A 155 -13.90 -0.47 7.89
N TYR A 156 -13.21 0.13 6.91
CA TYR A 156 -12.76 -0.59 5.73
C TYR A 156 -11.24 -0.74 5.75
N ARG A 157 -10.77 -1.93 5.39
CA ARG A 157 -9.35 -2.20 5.18
C ARG A 157 -9.16 -2.54 3.72
N ILE A 158 -8.36 -1.74 3.03
CA ILE A 158 -8.04 -1.97 1.63
C ILE A 158 -7.00 -3.09 1.54
N GLY A 159 -7.30 -4.12 0.74
CA GLY A 159 -6.32 -5.12 0.35
C GLY A 159 -5.45 -4.55 -0.77
N TYR A 160 -4.16 -4.35 -0.50
CA TYR A 160 -3.25 -3.77 -1.47
C TYR A 160 -2.62 -4.82 -2.36
N TRP A 161 -2.17 -5.93 -1.79
CA TRP A 161 -1.55 -7.02 -2.53
C TRP A 161 -1.96 -8.39 -1.97
N GLY A 162 -1.89 -9.38 -2.82
CA GLY A 162 -2.16 -10.77 -2.49
C GLY A 162 -0.87 -11.57 -2.42
N HIS A 163 -0.78 -12.63 -3.22
CA HIS A 163 0.37 -13.53 -3.25
C HIS A 163 1.49 -13.00 -4.14
N VAL A 164 2.74 -13.22 -3.72
CA VAL A 164 3.94 -12.95 -4.53
C VAL A 164 4.73 -14.23 -4.68
N THR A 165 5.01 -14.63 -5.93
CA THR A 165 5.91 -15.72 -6.26
C THR A 165 7.16 -15.18 -6.94
N VAL A 166 8.32 -15.55 -6.42
CA VAL A 166 9.62 -15.22 -7.03
C VAL A 166 10.23 -16.49 -7.61
N ARG A 167 10.36 -16.54 -8.94
CA ARG A 167 10.91 -17.69 -9.66
C ARG A 167 12.34 -17.39 -10.11
N MET A 168 13.23 -18.35 -9.90
CA MET A 168 14.65 -18.25 -10.21
C MET A 168 15.25 -19.59 -10.54
N SER A 169 16.45 -19.62 -11.15
CA SER A 169 17.19 -20.88 -11.35
C SER A 169 17.68 -21.48 -10.02
N GLU A 170 18.06 -22.77 -10.01
CA GLU A 170 18.66 -23.40 -8.84
C GLU A 170 19.97 -22.71 -8.42
N GLN A 171 20.78 -22.27 -9.38
CA GLN A 171 22.02 -21.54 -9.12
C GLN A 171 21.71 -20.17 -8.50
N ALA A 172 20.77 -19.43 -9.06
CA ALA A 172 20.35 -18.15 -8.50
C ALA A 172 19.84 -18.31 -7.06
N ALA A 173 19.02 -19.35 -6.79
CA ALA A 173 18.52 -19.63 -5.45
C ALA A 173 19.65 -19.90 -4.45
N SER A 174 20.75 -20.54 -4.88
CA SER A 174 21.91 -20.79 -4.03
C SER A 174 22.74 -19.54 -3.69
N MET A 175 22.55 -18.46 -4.46
CA MET A 175 23.24 -17.16 -4.28
C MET A 175 22.35 -16.11 -3.62
N MET A 176 21.08 -16.44 -3.38
CA MET A 176 20.17 -15.56 -2.66
C MET A 176 20.51 -15.54 -1.18
N GLU A 177 20.64 -14.36 -0.61
CA GLU A 177 20.88 -14.16 0.81
C GLU A 177 19.58 -13.80 1.53
N GLU A 178 19.46 -14.25 2.79
CA GLU A 178 18.30 -13.99 3.65
C GLU A 178 18.24 -12.55 4.20
#